data_62304583cabe19abe6081dd701064782
#
_entry.id   62304583cabe19abe6081dd701064782
#
_cell.length_a   1.000
_cell.length_b   1.000
_cell.length_c   1.000
_cell.angle_alpha   90.00
_cell.angle_beta   90.00
_cell.angle_gamma   90.00
#
_symmetry.space_group_name_H-M   'P 1'
#
loop_
_entity.id
_entity.type
_entity.pdbx_description
1 polymer ?
#
loop_
_entity_poly.entity_id
_entity_poly.type
_entity_poly.pdbx_seq_one_letter_code
_entity_poly.pdbx_strand_id
1 'polypeptide(L)'
;MKAFGMGSNIMSLGGIAIAIGAMVDATIVMVENAHKYLQGKENITNNERIDIIIKSAKQVGRPIFFALILVVVSFLPIFALTGQEGRLFGPLAFTKSFAMISGAILSITIVPILMVFFIRGKIMAEDRNILNKFFIMLYSPLLKLALKLRYLIILIFIGTLIFAYTVYKKQNWEFMPMMNEQVFM
;
A
#
# COMPACT_ATOMS: atom_id res chain seq x y z
N MET A 1 14.98 -14.35 -8.78
CA MET A 1 15.04 -15.34 -7.68
C MET A 1 16.15 -16.38 -7.90
N LYS A 2 16.15 -17.15 -8.97
CA LYS A 2 17.24 -18.13 -9.26
C LYS A 2 18.63 -17.49 -9.30
N ALA A 3 18.76 -16.27 -9.84
CA ALA A 3 20.06 -15.59 -9.92
C ALA A 3 20.68 -15.22 -8.54
N PHE A 4 19.89 -15.18 -7.49
CA PHE A 4 20.32 -14.88 -6.11
C PHE A 4 20.29 -16.12 -5.20
N GLY A 5 20.14 -17.33 -5.76
CA GLY A 5 20.11 -18.57 -4.99
C GLY A 5 18.90 -18.73 -4.05
N MET A 6 17.89 -17.89 -4.19
CA MET A 6 16.69 -17.92 -3.34
C MET A 6 15.65 -18.87 -3.92
N GLY A 7 15.24 -19.87 -3.14
CA GLY A 7 14.13 -20.76 -3.48
C GLY A 7 12.78 -20.02 -3.44
N SER A 8 11.84 -20.46 -4.29
CA SER A 8 10.44 -20.03 -4.22
C SER A 8 9.77 -20.73 -3.05
N ASN A 9 9.88 -20.16 -1.87
CA ASN A 9 9.19 -20.63 -0.67
C ASN A 9 7.97 -19.76 -0.37
N ILE A 10 7.14 -20.20 0.56
CA ILE A 10 5.89 -19.52 0.92
C ILE A 10 6.12 -18.09 1.44
N MET A 11 7.28 -17.86 2.10
CA MET A 11 7.66 -16.55 2.60
C MET A 11 8.02 -15.56 1.48
N SER A 12 8.74 -16.03 0.45
CA SER A 12 9.05 -15.18 -0.71
C SER A 12 7.80 -14.85 -1.53
N LEU A 13 6.84 -15.78 -1.66
CA LEU A 13 5.54 -15.50 -2.29
C LEU A 13 4.73 -14.48 -1.48
N GLY A 14 4.72 -14.59 -0.14
CA GLY A 14 4.11 -13.61 0.75
C GLY A 14 4.71 -12.21 0.58
N GLY A 15 6.04 -12.12 0.45
CA GLY A 15 6.73 -10.86 0.18
C GLY A 15 6.28 -10.19 -1.13
N ILE A 16 6.12 -10.98 -2.19
CA ILE A 16 5.61 -10.50 -3.49
C ILE A 16 4.15 -10.02 -3.36
N ALA A 17 3.29 -10.80 -2.71
CA ALA A 17 1.89 -10.45 -2.55
C ALA A 17 1.70 -9.10 -1.82
N ILE A 18 2.48 -8.88 -0.74
CA ILE A 18 2.47 -7.60 -0.01
C ILE A 18 2.99 -6.46 -0.89
N ALA A 19 4.05 -6.69 -1.67
CA ALA A 19 4.61 -5.68 -2.55
C ALA A 19 3.63 -5.29 -3.67
N ILE A 20 2.92 -6.26 -4.26
CA ILE A 20 1.88 -5.99 -5.28
C ILE A 20 0.80 -5.08 -4.71
N GLY A 21 0.31 -5.34 -3.49
CA GLY A 21 -0.68 -4.49 -2.84
C GLY A 21 -0.24 -3.03 -2.76
N ALA A 22 0.96 -2.79 -2.25
CA ALA A 22 1.50 -1.43 -2.13
C ALA A 22 1.73 -0.74 -3.50
N MET A 23 2.11 -1.51 -4.53
CA MET A 23 2.27 -0.99 -5.89
C MET A 23 0.93 -0.60 -6.53
N VAL A 24 -0.09 -1.41 -6.32
CA VAL A 24 -1.46 -1.14 -6.80
C VAL A 24 -1.98 0.15 -6.16
N ASP A 25 -1.83 0.32 -4.85
CA ASP A 25 -2.24 1.53 -4.14
C ASP A 25 -1.55 2.78 -4.70
N ALA A 26 -0.25 2.73 -4.95
CA ALA A 26 0.50 3.81 -5.56
C ALA A 26 -0.03 4.18 -6.96
N THR A 27 -0.37 3.17 -7.76
CA THR A 27 -0.93 3.35 -9.10
C THR A 27 -2.33 3.96 -9.04
N ILE A 28 -3.18 3.50 -8.12
CA ILE A 28 -4.54 4.03 -7.92
C ILE A 28 -4.48 5.51 -7.60
N VAL A 29 -3.64 5.94 -6.66
CA VAL A 29 -3.50 7.36 -6.29
C VAL A 29 -3.07 8.21 -7.49
N MET A 30 -2.16 7.71 -8.32
CA MET A 30 -1.70 8.43 -9.51
C MET A 30 -2.81 8.58 -10.56
N VAL A 31 -3.55 7.49 -10.83
CA VAL A 31 -4.68 7.48 -11.78
C VAL A 31 -5.82 8.38 -11.28
N GLU A 32 -6.16 8.29 -9.98
CA GLU A 32 -7.19 9.13 -9.36
C GLU A 32 -6.85 10.62 -9.47
N ASN A 33 -5.59 10.99 -9.20
CA ASN A 33 -5.16 12.37 -9.33
C ASN A 33 -5.28 12.87 -10.77
N ALA A 34 -4.88 12.07 -11.77
CA ALA A 34 -5.06 12.43 -13.17
C ALA A 34 -6.54 12.55 -13.55
N HIS A 35 -7.38 11.65 -13.05
CA HIS A 35 -8.81 11.68 -13.26
C HIS A 35 -9.43 12.98 -12.72
N LYS A 36 -9.06 13.41 -11.51
CA LYS A 36 -9.49 14.69 -10.91
C LYS A 36 -9.10 15.90 -11.76
N TYR A 37 -7.89 15.90 -12.32
CA TYR A 37 -7.45 17.02 -13.17
C TYR A 37 -8.12 17.07 -14.54
N LEU A 38 -8.59 15.95 -15.04
CA LEU A 38 -9.27 15.82 -16.32
C LEU A 38 -10.79 16.00 -16.20
N GLN A 39 -11.32 15.84 -15.00
CA GLN A 39 -12.77 15.95 -14.73
C GLN A 39 -13.31 17.32 -15.13
N GLY A 40 -14.45 17.35 -15.85
CA GLY A 40 -15.11 18.58 -16.30
C GLY A 40 -14.46 19.26 -17.52
N LYS A 41 -13.42 18.68 -18.09
CA LYS A 41 -12.76 19.20 -19.30
C LYS A 41 -13.20 18.40 -20.52
N GLU A 42 -14.36 18.72 -21.10
CA GLU A 42 -14.94 17.92 -22.18
C GLU A 42 -14.31 18.15 -23.57
N ASN A 43 -13.71 19.33 -23.83
CA ASN A 43 -13.22 19.75 -25.15
C ASN A 43 -11.73 20.10 -25.13
N ILE A 44 -10.89 19.18 -24.60
CA ILE A 44 -9.45 19.38 -24.59
C ILE A 44 -8.79 18.68 -25.78
N THR A 45 -7.78 19.34 -26.34
CA THR A 45 -6.90 18.77 -27.35
C THR A 45 -6.07 17.61 -26.79
N ASN A 46 -5.64 16.66 -27.64
CA ASN A 46 -4.79 15.56 -27.20
C ASN A 46 -3.52 16.03 -26.50
N ASN A 47 -2.90 17.12 -26.96
CA ASN A 47 -1.70 17.67 -26.35
C ASN A 47 -1.96 18.22 -24.95
N GLU A 48 -3.05 18.99 -24.78
CA GLU A 48 -3.47 19.51 -23.48
C GLU A 48 -3.76 18.40 -22.47
N ARG A 49 -4.37 17.30 -22.94
CA ARG A 49 -4.63 16.11 -22.12
C ARG A 49 -3.33 15.48 -21.62
N ILE A 50 -2.35 15.31 -22.52
CA ILE A 50 -1.02 14.78 -22.18
C ILE A 50 -0.36 15.69 -21.13
N ASP A 51 -0.38 17.00 -21.32
CA ASP A 51 0.20 17.96 -20.39
C ASP A 51 -0.46 17.90 -19.00
N ILE A 52 -1.78 17.73 -18.96
CA ILE A 52 -2.51 17.55 -17.70
C ILE A 52 -2.10 16.26 -17.00
N ILE A 53 -1.99 15.15 -17.73
CA ILE A 53 -1.54 13.87 -17.17
C ILE A 53 -0.12 13.97 -16.64
N ILE A 54 0.80 14.59 -17.39
CA ILE A 54 2.18 14.80 -16.94
C ILE A 54 2.22 15.67 -15.68
N LYS A 55 1.45 16.74 -15.64
CA LYS A 55 1.37 17.63 -14.47
C LYS A 55 0.84 16.90 -13.24
N SER A 56 -0.23 16.11 -13.39
CA SER A 56 -0.81 15.33 -12.31
C SER A 56 0.15 14.24 -11.81
N ALA A 57 0.84 13.55 -12.73
CA ALA A 57 1.82 12.54 -12.40
C ALA A 57 3.04 13.11 -11.66
N LYS A 58 3.54 14.28 -12.07
CA LYS A 58 4.63 14.97 -11.37
C LYS A 58 4.27 15.37 -9.94
N GLN A 59 3.02 15.77 -9.72
CA GLN A 59 2.55 16.21 -8.40
C GLN A 59 2.56 15.07 -7.37
N VAL A 60 2.06 13.88 -7.74
CA VAL A 60 1.95 12.74 -6.82
C VAL A 60 3.09 11.75 -6.93
N GLY A 61 3.81 11.73 -8.04
CA GLY A 61 4.89 10.78 -8.28
C GLY A 61 6.01 10.88 -7.26
N ARG A 62 6.43 12.11 -6.89
CA ARG A 62 7.46 12.34 -5.89
C ARG A 62 7.04 11.83 -4.49
N PRO A 63 5.88 12.22 -3.91
CA PRO A 63 5.40 11.65 -2.66
C PRO A 63 5.27 10.14 -2.67
N ILE A 64 4.74 9.55 -3.74
CA ILE A 64 4.59 8.10 -3.90
C ILE A 64 5.95 7.40 -3.85
N PHE A 65 6.93 7.91 -4.61
CA PHE A 65 8.28 7.36 -4.60
C PHE A 65 8.89 7.33 -3.20
N PHE A 66 8.84 8.45 -2.48
CA PHE A 66 9.36 8.51 -1.11
C PHE A 66 8.59 7.60 -0.16
N ALA A 67 7.27 7.49 -0.29
CA ALA A 67 6.47 6.58 0.51
C ALA A 67 6.89 5.12 0.31
N LEU A 68 7.09 4.68 -0.95
CA LEU A 68 7.54 3.33 -1.26
C LEU A 68 8.96 3.07 -0.74
N ILE A 69 9.88 4.04 -0.86
CA ILE A 69 11.25 3.93 -0.30
C ILE A 69 11.21 3.85 1.23
N LEU A 70 10.37 4.64 1.91
CA LEU A 70 10.22 4.55 3.37
C LEU A 70 9.74 3.17 3.81
N VAL A 71 8.84 2.55 3.05
CA VAL A 71 8.42 1.17 3.32
C VAL A 71 9.60 0.20 3.16
N VAL A 72 10.46 0.36 2.15
CA VAL A 72 11.68 -0.46 1.99
C VAL A 72 12.61 -0.26 3.18
N VAL A 73 12.86 0.97 3.58
CA VAL A 73 13.74 1.31 4.73
C VAL A 73 13.21 0.70 6.02
N SER A 74 11.89 0.68 6.24
CA SER A 74 11.28 0.07 7.43
C SER A 74 11.52 -1.45 7.54
N PHE A 75 11.89 -2.11 6.43
CA PHE A 75 12.22 -3.54 6.39
C PHE A 75 13.71 -3.83 6.58
N LEU A 76 14.58 -2.80 6.57
CA LEU A 76 16.02 -3.00 6.79
C LEU A 76 16.36 -3.72 8.11
N PRO A 77 15.68 -3.47 9.25
CA PRO A 77 15.97 -4.18 10.49
C PRO A 77 15.82 -5.71 10.39
N ILE A 78 14.97 -6.19 9.49
CA ILE A 78 14.78 -7.65 9.29
C ILE A 78 16.06 -8.32 8.80
N PHE A 79 16.90 -7.62 8.05
CA PHE A 79 18.19 -8.18 7.59
C PHE A 79 19.21 -8.35 8.72
N ALA A 80 18.99 -7.71 9.87
CA ALA A 80 19.83 -7.90 11.06
C ALA A 80 19.42 -9.12 11.90
N LEU A 81 18.28 -9.76 11.59
CA LEU A 81 17.84 -10.98 12.28
C LEU A 81 18.78 -12.14 11.96
N THR A 82 19.17 -12.87 12.99
CA THR A 82 20.06 -14.05 12.92
C THR A 82 19.32 -15.33 13.34
N GLY A 83 19.95 -16.49 13.11
CA GLY A 83 19.38 -17.76 13.53
C GLY A 83 18.14 -18.20 12.73
N GLN A 84 17.15 -18.75 13.39
CA GLN A 84 15.91 -19.27 12.75
C GLN A 84 15.04 -18.13 12.19
N GLU A 85 14.96 -17.02 12.90
CA GLU A 85 14.19 -15.84 12.49
C GLU A 85 14.72 -15.25 11.17
N GLY A 86 16.04 -15.09 11.07
CA GLY A 86 16.68 -14.62 9.83
C GLY A 86 16.46 -15.55 8.65
N ARG A 87 16.46 -16.86 8.85
CA ARG A 87 16.18 -17.84 7.78
C ARG A 87 14.73 -17.79 7.29
N LEU A 88 13.80 -17.52 8.18
CA LEU A 88 12.37 -17.43 7.83
C LEU A 88 12.03 -16.09 7.18
N PHE A 89 12.45 -14.98 7.78
CA PHE A 89 12.05 -13.64 7.32
C PHE A 89 12.98 -13.05 6.27
N GLY A 90 14.22 -13.53 6.14
CA GLY A 90 15.18 -13.08 5.13
C GLY A 90 14.62 -13.15 3.71
N PRO A 91 14.13 -14.30 3.22
CA PRO A 91 13.54 -14.41 1.87
C PRO A 91 12.36 -13.46 1.65
N LEU A 92 11.51 -13.25 2.65
CA LEU A 92 10.38 -12.31 2.61
C LEU A 92 10.88 -10.87 2.47
N ALA A 93 11.84 -10.46 3.31
CA ALA A 93 12.40 -9.11 3.28
C ALA A 93 13.08 -8.80 1.95
N PHE A 94 13.88 -9.74 1.42
CA PHE A 94 14.52 -9.60 0.12
C PHE A 94 13.51 -9.44 -1.01
N THR A 95 12.57 -10.36 -1.14
CA THR A 95 11.60 -10.33 -2.24
C THR A 95 10.71 -9.09 -2.18
N LYS A 96 10.25 -8.72 -0.98
CA LYS A 96 9.46 -7.50 -0.78
C LYS A 96 10.26 -6.25 -1.14
N SER A 97 11.49 -6.11 -0.63
CA SER A 97 12.31 -4.91 -0.88
C SER A 97 12.63 -4.75 -2.36
N PHE A 98 13.05 -5.81 -3.06
CA PHE A 98 13.30 -5.75 -4.50
C PHE A 98 12.05 -5.43 -5.30
N ALA A 99 10.93 -6.06 -4.98
CA ALA A 99 9.66 -5.78 -5.65
C ALA A 99 9.22 -4.33 -5.43
N MET A 100 9.35 -3.80 -4.20
CA MET A 100 9.01 -2.42 -3.87
C MET A 100 9.89 -1.39 -4.58
N ILE A 101 11.22 -1.62 -4.63
CA ILE A 101 12.14 -0.74 -5.37
C ILE A 101 11.80 -0.74 -6.86
N SER A 102 11.61 -1.92 -7.44
CA SER A 102 11.19 -2.04 -8.85
C SER A 102 9.85 -1.35 -9.09
N GLY A 103 8.89 -1.54 -8.20
CA GLY A 103 7.59 -0.90 -8.25
C GLY A 103 7.65 0.62 -8.14
N ALA A 104 8.51 1.15 -7.29
CA ALA A 104 8.73 2.59 -7.17
C ALA A 104 9.26 3.20 -8.48
N ILE A 105 10.20 2.53 -9.14
CA ILE A 105 10.72 2.96 -10.45
C ILE A 105 9.62 2.87 -11.52
N LEU A 106 8.88 1.76 -11.58
CA LEU A 106 7.79 1.55 -12.54
C LEU A 106 6.65 2.56 -12.35
N SER A 107 6.32 2.91 -11.11
CA SER A 107 5.27 3.90 -10.80
C SER A 107 5.58 5.27 -11.40
N ILE A 108 6.85 5.69 -11.42
CA ILE A 108 7.23 6.99 -11.96
C ILE A 108 7.40 6.95 -13.49
N THR A 109 7.79 5.81 -14.05
CA THR A 109 8.11 5.70 -15.47
C THR A 109 6.95 5.14 -16.30
N ILE A 110 6.49 3.95 -16.00
CA ILE A 110 5.51 3.23 -16.83
C ILE A 110 4.08 3.72 -16.56
N VAL A 111 3.72 3.97 -15.31
CA VAL A 111 2.34 4.37 -14.98
C VAL A 111 1.90 5.65 -15.72
N PRO A 112 2.67 6.75 -15.75
CA PRO A 112 2.29 7.93 -16.53
C PRO A 112 2.14 7.66 -18.03
N ILE A 113 2.99 6.81 -18.60
CA ILE A 113 2.91 6.42 -20.01
C ILE A 113 1.61 5.66 -20.27
N LEU A 114 1.30 4.66 -19.44
CA LEU A 114 0.05 3.90 -19.55
C LEU A 114 -1.18 4.80 -19.38
N MET A 115 -1.13 5.78 -18.49
CA MET A 115 -2.21 6.76 -18.31
C MET A 115 -2.48 7.54 -19.60
N VAL A 116 -1.45 7.97 -20.32
CA VAL A 116 -1.59 8.66 -21.62
C VAL A 116 -2.27 7.76 -22.66
N PHE A 117 -1.97 6.45 -22.65
CA PHE A 117 -2.56 5.49 -23.59
C PHE A 117 -3.98 5.09 -23.21
N PHE A 118 -4.27 4.84 -21.94
CA PHE A 118 -5.54 4.27 -21.48
C PHE A 118 -6.58 5.32 -21.11
N ILE A 119 -6.17 6.48 -20.56
CA ILE A 119 -7.11 7.52 -20.20
C ILE A 119 -7.47 8.33 -21.44
N ARG A 120 -8.47 7.85 -22.19
CA ARG A 120 -9.00 8.48 -23.42
C ARG A 120 -10.49 8.69 -23.27
N GLY A 121 -11.01 9.75 -23.95
CA GLY A 121 -12.45 10.03 -23.99
C GLY A 121 -12.95 10.95 -22.88
N LYS A 122 -14.28 11.08 -22.81
CA LYS A 122 -14.96 11.91 -21.80
C LYS A 122 -14.91 11.24 -20.44
N ILE A 123 -14.33 11.92 -19.48
CA ILE A 123 -14.27 11.44 -18.10
C ILE A 123 -15.54 11.90 -17.39
N MET A 124 -16.35 10.94 -16.94
CA MET A 124 -17.55 11.20 -16.17
C MET A 124 -17.17 11.83 -14.82
N ALA A 125 -17.91 12.86 -14.43
CA ALA A 125 -17.78 13.42 -13.09
C ALA A 125 -18.10 12.36 -12.03
N GLU A 126 -17.36 12.36 -10.93
CA GLU A 126 -17.52 11.41 -9.82
C GLU A 126 -18.96 11.39 -9.27
N ASP A 127 -19.65 12.53 -9.32
CA ASP A 127 -21.05 12.68 -8.87
C ASP A 127 -22.05 11.90 -9.71
N ARG A 128 -21.71 11.50 -10.92
CA ARG A 128 -22.58 10.70 -11.81
C ARG A 128 -22.41 9.18 -11.62
N ASN A 129 -21.39 8.75 -10.91
CA ASN A 129 -21.16 7.33 -10.68
C ASN A 129 -22.05 6.83 -9.52
N ILE A 130 -23.01 5.95 -9.83
CA ILE A 130 -23.98 5.40 -8.87
C ILE A 130 -23.27 4.68 -7.72
N LEU A 131 -22.21 3.91 -8.02
CA LEU A 131 -21.41 3.23 -7.01
C LEU A 131 -20.75 4.21 -6.04
N ASN A 132 -20.14 5.27 -6.57
CA ASN A 132 -19.50 6.30 -5.75
C ASN A 132 -20.51 7.00 -4.85
N LYS A 133 -21.68 7.32 -5.40
CA LYS A 133 -22.78 7.96 -4.66
C LYS A 133 -23.29 7.06 -3.53
N PHE A 134 -23.39 5.76 -3.76
CA PHE A 134 -23.77 4.79 -2.73
C PHE A 134 -22.74 4.74 -1.58
N PHE A 135 -21.45 4.65 -1.90
CA PHE A 135 -20.40 4.67 -0.88
C PHE A 135 -20.31 5.97 -0.12
N ILE A 136 -20.47 7.11 -0.80
CA ILE A 136 -20.50 8.44 -0.14
C ILE A 136 -21.72 8.54 0.79
N MET A 137 -22.88 8.06 0.37
CA MET A 137 -24.09 8.07 1.20
C MET A 137 -23.92 7.23 2.47
N LEU A 138 -23.25 6.09 2.38
CA LEU A 138 -22.96 5.20 3.51
C LEU A 138 -21.87 5.78 4.42
N TYR A 139 -20.82 6.36 3.84
CA TYR A 139 -19.65 6.87 4.57
C TYR A 139 -19.91 8.24 5.24
N SER A 140 -20.67 9.12 4.58
CA SER A 140 -20.91 10.49 5.04
C SER A 140 -21.53 10.59 6.46
N PRO A 141 -22.59 9.83 6.79
CA PRO A 141 -23.15 9.86 8.15
C PRO A 141 -22.18 9.28 9.19
N LEU A 142 -21.42 8.23 8.83
CA LEU A 142 -20.41 7.63 9.70
C LEU A 142 -19.30 8.63 10.03
N LEU A 143 -18.81 9.34 9.02
CA LEU A 143 -17.79 10.38 9.18
C LEU A 143 -18.30 11.54 10.05
N LYS A 144 -19.53 12.02 9.80
CA LYS A 144 -20.15 13.09 10.60
C LYS A 144 -20.30 12.67 12.07
N LEU A 145 -20.72 11.43 12.33
CA LEU A 145 -20.83 10.88 13.66
C LEU A 145 -19.44 10.79 14.34
N ALA A 146 -18.43 10.30 13.63
CA ALA A 146 -17.06 10.21 14.13
C ALA A 146 -16.49 11.60 14.49
N LEU A 147 -16.71 12.59 13.63
CA LEU A 147 -16.27 13.97 13.89
C LEU A 147 -17.03 14.59 15.08
N LYS A 148 -18.32 14.31 15.22
CA LYS A 148 -19.12 14.77 16.36
C LYS A 148 -18.65 14.17 17.68
N LEU A 149 -18.27 12.88 17.65
CA LEU A 149 -17.81 12.12 18.81
C LEU A 149 -16.26 12.05 18.91
N ARG A 150 -15.56 13.00 18.29
CA ARG A 150 -14.09 12.99 18.20
C ARG A 150 -13.37 12.74 19.52
N TYR A 151 -13.83 13.37 20.60
CA TYR A 151 -13.21 13.20 21.94
C TYR A 151 -13.44 11.79 22.49
N LEU A 152 -14.62 11.21 22.26
CA LEU A 152 -14.92 9.84 22.67
C LEU A 152 -14.05 8.84 21.90
N ILE A 153 -13.88 9.04 20.60
CA ILE A 153 -13.03 8.19 19.75
C ILE A 153 -11.56 8.24 20.21
N ILE A 154 -11.06 9.44 20.52
CA ILE A 154 -9.69 9.60 21.06
C ILE A 154 -9.56 8.89 22.41
N LEU A 155 -10.56 8.99 23.29
CA LEU A 155 -10.56 8.34 24.59
C LEU A 155 -10.57 6.81 24.43
N ILE A 156 -11.40 6.26 23.53
CA ILE A 156 -11.42 4.84 23.22
C ILE A 156 -10.06 4.39 22.65
N PHE A 157 -9.47 5.17 21.77
CA PHE A 157 -8.15 4.88 21.19
C PHE A 157 -7.05 4.82 22.26
N ILE A 158 -7.02 5.79 23.17
CA ILE A 158 -6.08 5.78 24.30
C ILE A 158 -6.35 4.57 25.22
N GLY A 159 -7.62 4.27 25.49
CA GLY A 159 -8.01 3.09 26.28
C GLY A 159 -7.55 1.78 25.65
N THR A 160 -7.69 1.62 24.33
CA THR A 160 -7.21 0.43 23.62
C THR A 160 -5.68 0.33 23.65
N LEU A 161 -4.95 1.45 23.57
CA LEU A 161 -3.48 1.45 23.72
C LEU A 161 -3.03 1.00 25.10
N ILE A 162 -3.69 1.50 26.15
CA ILE A 162 -3.40 1.08 27.54
C ILE A 162 -3.72 -0.40 27.71
N PHE A 163 -4.86 -0.85 27.21
CA PHE A 163 -5.24 -2.26 27.24
C PHE A 163 -4.22 -3.14 26.50
N ALA A 164 -3.85 -2.78 25.28
CA ALA A 164 -2.84 -3.48 24.50
C ALA A 164 -1.50 -3.56 25.24
N TYR A 165 -1.07 -2.47 25.89
CA TYR A 165 0.15 -2.46 26.68
C TYR A 165 0.08 -3.39 27.88
N THR A 166 -1.07 -3.46 28.58
CA THR A 166 -1.24 -4.38 29.73
C THR A 166 -1.24 -5.85 29.30
N VAL A 167 -1.85 -6.16 28.14
CA VAL A 167 -1.82 -7.50 27.56
C VAL A 167 -0.40 -7.87 27.11
N TYR A 168 0.29 -6.95 26.45
CA TYR A 168 1.68 -7.12 26.03
C TYR A 168 2.61 -7.48 27.20
N LYS A 169 2.48 -6.80 28.34
CA LYS A 169 3.27 -7.10 29.56
C LYS A 169 2.99 -8.48 30.16
N LYS A 170 1.82 -9.05 29.92
CA LYS A 170 1.42 -10.36 30.47
C LYS A 170 1.78 -11.53 29.55
N GLN A 171 2.13 -11.27 28.29
CA GLN A 171 2.51 -12.31 27.35
C GLN A 171 3.96 -12.73 27.55
N ASN A 172 4.18 -14.05 27.71
CA ASN A 172 5.50 -14.65 27.60
C ASN A 172 5.90 -14.69 26.13
N TRP A 173 7.08 -14.20 25.82
CA TRP A 173 7.62 -14.16 24.47
C TRP A 173 8.21 -15.53 24.13
N GLU A 174 7.41 -16.39 23.50
CA GLU A 174 7.88 -17.60 22.86
C GLU A 174 7.74 -17.46 21.34
N PHE A 175 8.86 -17.47 20.65
CA PHE A 175 8.89 -17.30 19.19
C PHE A 175 8.28 -18.50 18.44
N MET A 176 8.46 -19.71 18.97
CA MET A 176 7.81 -20.94 18.50
C MET A 176 7.55 -21.86 19.69
N PRO A 177 6.34 -22.43 19.80
CA PRO A 177 6.12 -23.52 20.76
C PRO A 177 7.07 -24.66 20.42
N MET A 178 7.72 -25.23 21.44
CA MET A 178 8.55 -26.42 21.27
C MET A 178 7.69 -27.52 20.62
N MET A 179 7.99 -27.85 19.38
CA MET A 179 7.37 -29.02 18.73
C MET A 179 7.89 -30.25 19.44
N ASN A 180 7.06 -30.85 20.28
CA ASN A 180 7.35 -32.15 20.89
C ASN A 180 7.31 -33.20 19.78
N GLU A 181 8.47 -33.58 19.28
CA GLU A 181 8.65 -34.67 18.30
C GLU A 181 8.36 -36.07 18.88
N GLN A 182 7.82 -36.14 20.10
CA GLN A 182 7.63 -37.42 20.82
C GLN A 182 6.26 -38.10 20.55
N VAL A 183 5.50 -37.72 19.53
CA VAL A 183 4.19 -38.37 19.27
C VAL A 183 4.22 -39.42 18.16
N PHE A 184 5.36 -39.75 17.59
CA PHE A 184 5.46 -40.82 16.58
C PHE A 184 6.56 -41.83 16.94
N MET A 185 6.36 -42.58 18.03
CA MET A 185 6.90 -43.90 18.22
C MET A 185 5.77 -44.88 18.59
#